data_319ee631328406b96b996009320ad6b2
#
_entry.id   319ee631328406b96b996009320ad6b2
#
_cell.length_a   1.000
_cell.length_b   1.000
_cell.length_c   1.000
_cell.angle_alpha   90.00
_cell.angle_beta   90.00
_cell.angle_gamma   90.00
#
_symmetry.space_group_name_H-M   'P 1'
#
loop_
_entity.id
_entity.type
_entity.pdbx_description
1 polymer ?
#
loop_
_entity_poly.entity_id
_entity_poly.type
_entity_poly.pdbx_seq_one_letter_code
_entity_poly.pdbx_strand_id
1 'polypeptide(L)'
;YHDGSHAYIGLKDRKRPSELRRIASQVKYAGSQVASTSEALKYTLFQIFSKIDRPEASRIALLLMASQEPQRMSRNFVRYVQGLKKKKVIVIPVGIGPHANLKQIRLIEKQAPENKAFVLSGVDELEQQREEIVSYLCDLAPDAPPPTLPPHMAQVTVGPGLLGLSTLGPKRNSMVLDVAFVLEGSDKIGEANFNRSKEFMEEVIQRMDVGQDSIHVTVLQYSYMVTVEYPFSEAQSKGDILQRVREIRYQGGNRTNTGVALLYPSDHSFLVSQGDREQVPNLVSMVTRNPASDKIKRLPGDIQVVPIGVGPNANVQELERIGWPNAPILIQDFETLP
;
A
#
# COMPACT_ATOMS: atom_id res chain seq x y z
N TYR A 1 -10.92 21.14 -7.41
CA TYR A 1 -12.06 22.07 -7.45
C TYR A 1 -11.63 23.43 -7.99
N HIS A 2 -12.52 24.09 -8.66
CA HIS A 2 -12.34 25.45 -9.13
C HIS A 2 -13.67 26.22 -8.96
N ASP A 3 -14.34 26.67 -10.00
CA ASP A 3 -15.68 27.25 -9.96
C ASP A 3 -16.79 26.20 -9.81
N GLY A 4 -16.49 24.92 -10.02
CA GLY A 4 -17.33 23.75 -9.72
C GLY A 4 -16.52 22.62 -9.09
N SER A 5 -17.24 21.63 -8.53
CA SER A 5 -16.63 20.45 -7.91
C SER A 5 -17.21 19.17 -8.51
N HIS A 6 -16.36 18.22 -8.83
CA HIS A 6 -16.77 16.89 -9.30
C HIS A 6 -15.84 15.81 -8.74
N ALA A 7 -16.34 14.60 -8.64
CA ALA A 7 -15.59 13.45 -8.18
C ALA A 7 -15.07 12.65 -9.38
N TYR A 8 -13.80 12.30 -9.37
CA TYR A 8 -13.20 11.35 -10.31
C TYR A 8 -13.36 9.92 -9.83
N ILE A 9 -13.44 9.73 -8.50
CA ILE A 9 -13.60 8.44 -7.84
C ILE A 9 -14.59 8.62 -6.71
N GLY A 10 -15.59 7.75 -6.62
CA GLY A 10 -16.57 7.73 -5.54
C GLY A 10 -16.12 6.82 -4.39
N LEU A 11 -16.57 7.09 -3.16
CA LEU A 11 -16.27 6.22 -1.99
C LEU A 11 -16.87 4.81 -2.11
N LYS A 12 -17.81 4.60 -3.03
CA LYS A 12 -18.41 3.30 -3.34
C LYS A 12 -17.65 2.51 -4.39
N ASP A 13 -16.78 3.18 -5.13
CA ASP A 13 -16.00 2.57 -6.19
C ASP A 13 -14.92 1.69 -5.54
N ARG A 14 -15.08 0.38 -5.66
CA ARG A 14 -14.08 -0.57 -5.19
C ARG A 14 -12.94 -0.60 -6.19
N LYS A 15 -11.97 0.29 -6.02
CA LYS A 15 -10.80 0.42 -6.88
C LYS A 15 -9.55 -0.07 -6.16
N ARG A 16 -8.70 -0.80 -6.89
CA ARG A 16 -7.38 -1.18 -6.40
C ARG A 16 -6.47 0.05 -6.26
N PRO A 17 -5.48 0.05 -5.39
CA PRO A 17 -4.54 1.16 -5.25
C PRO A 17 -3.86 1.57 -6.57
N SER A 18 -3.53 0.61 -7.44
CA SER A 18 -2.98 0.86 -8.77
C SER A 18 -3.96 1.63 -9.67
N GLU A 19 -5.24 1.27 -9.67
CA GLU A 19 -6.28 2.01 -10.40
C GLU A 19 -6.47 3.41 -9.84
N LEU A 20 -6.45 3.58 -8.50
CA LEU A 20 -6.54 4.89 -7.86
C LEU A 20 -5.40 5.79 -8.30
N ARG A 21 -4.16 5.27 -8.32
CA ARG A 21 -3.00 6.03 -8.82
C ARG A 21 -3.14 6.38 -10.29
N ARG A 22 -3.55 5.43 -11.12
CA ARG A 22 -3.78 5.68 -12.56
C ARG A 22 -4.82 6.76 -12.78
N ILE A 23 -5.95 6.71 -12.07
CA ILE A 23 -6.99 7.74 -12.17
C ILE A 23 -6.44 9.08 -11.68
N ALA A 24 -5.73 9.11 -10.55
CA ALA A 24 -5.14 10.33 -10.00
C ALA A 24 -4.12 10.96 -10.98
N SER A 25 -3.28 10.15 -11.63
CA SER A 25 -2.31 10.65 -12.62
C SER A 25 -2.96 11.18 -13.92
N GLN A 26 -4.21 10.76 -14.20
CA GLN A 26 -4.98 11.21 -15.36
C GLN A 26 -5.85 12.43 -15.07
N VAL A 27 -5.90 12.91 -13.82
CA VAL A 27 -6.62 14.13 -13.45
C VAL A 27 -5.99 15.31 -14.19
N LYS A 28 -6.76 15.91 -15.10
CA LYS A 28 -6.30 17.06 -15.87
C LYS A 28 -6.54 18.35 -15.10
N TYR A 29 -5.60 19.26 -15.19
CA TYR A 29 -5.81 20.61 -14.73
C TYR A 29 -6.94 21.27 -15.55
N ALA A 30 -8.05 21.57 -14.87
CA ALA A 30 -9.23 22.11 -15.54
C ALA A 30 -9.10 23.60 -15.88
N GLY A 31 -8.19 24.31 -15.21
CA GLY A 31 -8.01 25.75 -15.31
C GLY A 31 -9.23 26.52 -14.78
N SER A 32 -9.01 27.52 -13.98
CA SER A 32 -10.04 28.49 -13.58
C SER A 32 -9.37 29.70 -12.94
N GLN A 33 -9.97 30.87 -13.11
CA GLN A 33 -9.50 32.06 -12.40
C GLN A 33 -9.94 32.10 -10.93
N VAL A 34 -10.84 31.20 -10.52
CA VAL A 34 -11.43 31.17 -9.19
C VAL A 34 -11.43 29.76 -8.64
N ALA A 35 -10.90 29.60 -7.43
CA ALA A 35 -11.04 28.37 -6.66
C ALA A 35 -11.97 28.62 -5.47
N SER A 36 -13.06 27.87 -5.37
CA SER A 36 -14.03 27.98 -4.27
C SER A 36 -13.90 26.82 -3.29
N THR A 37 -13.21 27.06 -2.21
CA THR A 37 -13.09 26.11 -1.09
C THR A 37 -14.45 25.80 -0.48
N SER A 38 -15.34 26.79 -0.39
CA SER A 38 -16.72 26.61 0.11
C SER A 38 -17.54 25.66 -0.74
N GLU A 39 -17.45 25.73 -2.07
CA GLU A 39 -18.14 24.78 -2.95
C GLU A 39 -17.52 23.38 -2.86
N ALA A 40 -16.19 23.25 -2.71
CA ALA A 40 -15.55 21.96 -2.46
C ALA A 40 -16.05 21.32 -1.16
N LEU A 41 -16.13 22.08 -0.08
CA LEU A 41 -16.66 21.60 1.22
C LEU A 41 -18.15 21.25 1.13
N LYS A 42 -18.94 22.05 0.41
CA LYS A 42 -20.35 21.76 0.13
C LYS A 42 -20.52 20.45 -0.62
N TYR A 43 -19.75 20.26 -1.68
CA TYR A 43 -19.74 19.02 -2.47
C TYR A 43 -19.35 17.81 -1.60
N THR A 44 -18.29 17.95 -0.82
CA THR A 44 -17.82 16.94 0.13
C THR A 44 -18.92 16.55 1.13
N LEU A 45 -19.62 17.56 1.70
CA LEU A 45 -20.68 17.36 2.69
C LEU A 45 -21.92 16.67 2.11
N PHE A 46 -22.37 17.09 0.93
CA PHE A 46 -23.68 16.70 0.37
C PHE A 46 -23.59 15.60 -0.68
N GLN A 47 -22.43 15.44 -1.34
CA GLN A 47 -22.26 14.41 -2.37
C GLN A 47 -21.36 13.27 -1.91
N ILE A 48 -20.16 13.58 -1.37
CA ILE A 48 -19.21 12.53 -1.00
C ILE A 48 -19.65 11.82 0.28
N PHE A 49 -19.87 12.56 1.37
CA PHE A 49 -20.32 12.02 2.67
C PHE A 49 -21.83 12.15 2.87
N SER A 50 -22.63 12.08 1.80
CA SER A 50 -24.09 12.17 1.88
C SER A 50 -24.71 10.99 2.60
N LYS A 51 -24.22 9.79 2.37
CA LYS A 51 -24.62 8.53 3.00
C LYS A 51 -23.47 7.94 3.79
N ILE A 52 -23.79 7.36 4.94
CA ILE A 52 -22.83 6.66 5.80
C ILE A 52 -22.89 5.18 5.45
N ASP A 53 -22.04 4.75 4.52
CA ASP A 53 -22.03 3.36 4.07
C ASP A 53 -21.12 2.45 4.95
N ARG A 54 -20.16 3.07 5.69
CA ARG A 54 -19.23 2.38 6.59
C ARG A 54 -19.14 3.15 7.89
N PRO A 55 -20.01 2.86 8.88
CA PRO A 55 -20.07 3.61 10.14
C PRO A 55 -18.78 3.49 10.98
N GLU A 56 -18.09 2.37 10.88
CA GLU A 56 -16.83 2.05 11.57
C GLU A 56 -15.60 2.72 10.96
N ALA A 57 -15.67 3.17 9.71
CA ALA A 57 -14.55 3.77 9.02
C ALA A 57 -14.37 5.24 9.39
N SER A 58 -13.13 5.67 9.63
CA SER A 58 -12.77 7.09 9.73
C SER A 58 -13.07 7.82 8.42
N ARG A 59 -13.67 8.99 8.54
CA ARG A 59 -13.99 9.86 7.41
C ARG A 59 -13.04 11.03 7.40
N ILE A 60 -12.15 11.04 6.42
CA ILE A 60 -11.09 12.05 6.32
C ILE A 60 -11.21 12.75 4.97
N ALA A 61 -11.17 14.06 4.99
CA ALA A 61 -11.10 14.91 3.80
C ALA A 61 -9.80 15.71 3.83
N LEU A 62 -8.84 15.36 2.97
CA LEU A 62 -7.63 16.15 2.75
C LEU A 62 -7.95 17.28 1.76
N LEU A 63 -7.78 18.53 2.20
CA LEU A 63 -8.14 19.71 1.44
C LEU A 63 -6.89 20.53 1.08
N LEU A 64 -6.48 20.49 -0.18
CA LEU A 64 -5.34 21.27 -0.68
C LEU A 64 -5.79 22.66 -1.09
N MET A 65 -5.17 23.70 -0.54
CA MET A 65 -5.57 25.11 -0.69
C MET A 65 -4.36 25.95 -1.13
N ALA A 66 -4.32 26.38 -2.39
CA ALA A 66 -3.22 27.18 -2.94
C ALA A 66 -3.60 28.62 -3.26
N SER A 67 -4.86 29.00 -3.06
CA SER A 67 -5.37 30.35 -3.41
C SER A 67 -6.40 30.84 -2.41
N GLN A 68 -6.71 32.12 -2.50
CA GLN A 68 -7.79 32.72 -1.71
C GLN A 68 -9.12 32.59 -2.42
N GLU A 69 -10.15 32.25 -1.67
CA GLU A 69 -11.52 32.25 -2.13
C GLU A 69 -12.09 33.66 -2.12
N PRO A 70 -12.79 34.12 -3.18
CA PRO A 70 -13.49 35.39 -3.17
C PRO A 70 -14.50 35.47 -2.01
N GLN A 71 -14.55 36.63 -1.34
CA GLN A 71 -15.37 36.83 -0.14
C GLN A 71 -16.87 36.52 -0.38
N ARG A 72 -17.39 36.79 -1.57
CA ARG A 72 -18.78 36.46 -1.95
C ARG A 72 -19.08 34.95 -1.91
N MET A 73 -18.09 34.11 -2.13
CA MET A 73 -18.21 32.63 -2.17
C MET A 73 -18.02 32.01 -0.79
N SER A 74 -17.32 32.68 0.12
CA SER A 74 -16.99 32.17 1.45
C SER A 74 -18.11 32.30 2.49
N ARG A 75 -19.28 32.86 2.15
CA ARG A 75 -20.39 33.13 3.10
C ARG A 75 -20.84 31.91 3.89
N ASN A 76 -20.84 30.73 3.30
CA ASN A 76 -21.30 29.50 3.94
C ASN A 76 -20.14 28.59 4.39
N PHE A 77 -18.90 29.03 4.28
CA PHE A 77 -17.71 28.23 4.60
C PHE A 77 -17.81 27.56 5.97
N VAL A 78 -18.03 28.37 7.02
CA VAL A 78 -18.12 27.87 8.40
C VAL A 78 -19.28 26.87 8.55
N ARG A 79 -20.42 27.12 7.91
CA ARG A 79 -21.58 26.21 7.95
C ARG A 79 -21.23 24.83 7.36
N TYR A 80 -20.46 24.78 6.26
CA TYR A 80 -20.08 23.52 5.64
C TYR A 80 -19.05 22.77 6.49
N VAL A 81 -18.07 23.47 7.05
CA VAL A 81 -17.10 22.85 8.00
C VAL A 81 -17.82 22.27 9.21
N GLN A 82 -18.76 23.02 9.82
CA GLN A 82 -19.58 22.53 10.92
C GLN A 82 -20.47 21.35 10.52
N GLY A 83 -21.00 21.35 9.30
CA GLY A 83 -21.76 20.23 8.74
C GLY A 83 -20.93 18.96 8.62
N LEU A 84 -19.69 19.07 8.16
CA LEU A 84 -18.75 17.96 8.08
C LEU A 84 -18.40 17.43 9.48
N LYS A 85 -18.13 18.33 10.44
CA LYS A 85 -17.91 17.94 11.84
C LYS A 85 -19.09 17.15 12.42
N LYS A 86 -20.34 17.57 12.18
CA LYS A 86 -21.54 16.85 12.62
C LYS A 86 -21.62 15.43 12.03
N LYS A 87 -21.09 15.21 10.83
CA LYS A 87 -20.98 13.91 10.19
C LYS A 87 -19.71 13.15 10.60
N LYS A 88 -18.98 13.63 11.60
CA LYS A 88 -17.70 13.04 12.04
C LYS A 88 -16.67 12.92 10.91
N VAL A 89 -16.64 13.91 10.01
CA VAL A 89 -15.61 14.01 8.97
C VAL A 89 -14.48 14.89 9.50
N ILE A 90 -13.29 14.35 9.55
CA ILE A 90 -12.05 15.06 9.87
C ILE A 90 -11.60 15.78 8.60
N VAL A 91 -11.39 17.09 8.69
CA VAL A 91 -10.92 17.88 7.55
C VAL A 91 -9.49 18.34 7.80
N ILE A 92 -8.56 17.88 6.97
CA ILE A 92 -7.14 18.21 7.07
C ILE A 92 -6.81 19.27 6.00
N PRO A 93 -6.70 20.55 6.37
CA PRO A 93 -6.33 21.59 5.43
C PRO A 93 -4.82 21.63 5.21
N VAL A 94 -4.41 21.65 3.95
CA VAL A 94 -3.01 21.82 3.51
C VAL A 94 -2.93 23.09 2.69
N GLY A 95 -2.38 24.15 3.27
CA GLY A 95 -2.10 25.39 2.56
C GLY A 95 -0.79 25.31 1.79
N ILE A 96 -0.80 25.69 0.50
CA ILE A 96 0.37 25.59 -0.36
C ILE A 96 0.68 26.98 -0.96
N GLY A 97 1.85 27.48 -0.65
CA GLY A 97 2.35 28.74 -1.17
C GLY A 97 1.77 30.00 -0.49
N PRO A 98 2.25 31.19 -0.90
CA PRO A 98 1.97 32.46 -0.22
C PRO A 98 0.52 32.94 -0.37
N HIS A 99 -0.22 32.38 -1.31
CA HIS A 99 -1.61 32.75 -1.58
C HIS A 99 -2.64 31.86 -0.88
N ALA A 100 -2.20 30.87 -0.09
CA ALA A 100 -3.09 30.02 0.69
C ALA A 100 -3.92 30.86 1.69
N ASN A 101 -5.19 30.50 1.83
CA ASN A 101 -6.11 31.24 2.72
C ASN A 101 -5.93 30.80 4.19
N LEU A 102 -4.95 31.38 4.88
CA LEU A 102 -4.63 31.07 6.28
C LEU A 102 -5.82 31.27 7.24
N LYS A 103 -6.72 32.22 6.93
CA LYS A 103 -7.91 32.43 7.79
C LYS A 103 -8.85 31.23 7.71
N GLN A 104 -9.11 30.71 6.52
CA GLN A 104 -9.94 29.52 6.35
C GLN A 104 -9.26 28.26 6.91
N ILE A 105 -7.96 28.11 6.71
CA ILE A 105 -7.17 27.01 7.27
C ILE A 105 -7.30 26.96 8.79
N ARG A 106 -7.06 28.09 9.48
CA ARG A 106 -7.20 28.19 10.94
C ARG A 106 -8.64 27.99 11.43
N LEU A 107 -9.64 28.36 10.64
CA LEU A 107 -11.04 28.11 10.98
C LEU A 107 -11.37 26.62 10.94
N ILE A 108 -10.82 25.87 9.98
CA ILE A 108 -10.98 24.40 9.92
C ILE A 108 -10.29 23.76 11.13
N GLU A 109 -9.04 24.10 11.37
CA GLU A 109 -8.23 23.55 12.47
C GLU A 109 -8.91 23.74 13.85
N LYS A 110 -9.51 24.89 14.10
CA LYS A 110 -10.22 25.19 15.35
C LYS A 110 -11.51 24.40 15.58
N GLN A 111 -12.04 23.71 14.55
CA GLN A 111 -13.31 22.99 14.69
C GLN A 111 -13.19 21.65 15.41
N ALA A 112 -12.05 20.99 15.31
CA ALA A 112 -11.79 19.73 16.01
C ALA A 112 -10.28 19.55 16.23
N PRO A 113 -9.86 18.89 17.33
CA PRO A 113 -8.44 18.63 17.62
C PRO A 113 -7.75 17.83 16.52
N GLU A 114 -8.49 16.98 15.83
CA GLU A 114 -7.99 16.10 14.75
C GLU A 114 -7.81 16.85 13.42
N ASN A 115 -8.27 18.10 13.30
CA ASN A 115 -8.14 18.91 12.08
C ASN A 115 -6.76 19.60 12.02
N LYS A 116 -5.67 18.84 12.14
CA LYS A 116 -4.32 19.39 12.03
C LYS A 116 -4.11 20.08 10.69
N ALA A 117 -3.64 21.33 10.72
CA ALA A 117 -3.31 22.07 9.50
C ALA A 117 -1.85 21.91 9.12
N PHE A 118 -1.58 21.82 7.81
CA PHE A 118 -0.25 21.92 7.25
C PHE A 118 -0.17 23.18 6.40
N VAL A 119 0.86 24.00 6.63
CA VAL A 119 1.07 25.24 5.87
C VAL A 119 2.45 25.21 5.28
N LEU A 120 2.50 25.14 3.95
CA LEU A 120 3.70 24.91 3.17
C LEU A 120 4.04 26.16 2.35
N SER A 121 5.33 26.46 2.20
CA SER A 121 5.81 27.61 1.43
C SER A 121 5.59 27.43 -0.09
N GLY A 122 5.51 26.18 -0.56
CA GLY A 122 5.31 25.85 -1.97
C GLY A 122 5.12 24.36 -2.21
N VAL A 123 5.06 23.98 -3.49
CA VAL A 123 4.87 22.59 -3.92
C VAL A 123 6.08 21.73 -3.57
N ASP A 124 7.29 22.27 -3.60
CA ASP A 124 8.51 21.54 -3.25
C ASP A 124 8.49 21.07 -1.78
N GLU A 125 7.94 21.90 -0.89
CA GLU A 125 7.78 21.54 0.51
C GLU A 125 6.69 20.48 0.71
N LEU A 126 5.68 20.41 -0.16
CA LEU A 126 4.68 19.35 -0.14
C LEU A 126 5.31 17.98 -0.31
N GLU A 127 6.29 17.84 -1.20
CA GLU A 127 7.02 16.58 -1.38
C GLU A 127 7.87 16.23 -0.15
N GLN A 128 8.51 17.22 0.47
CA GLN A 128 9.28 17.02 1.70
C GLN A 128 8.39 16.63 2.89
N GLN A 129 7.21 17.22 3.00
CA GLN A 129 6.25 16.97 4.08
C GLN A 129 5.30 15.80 3.80
N ARG A 130 5.39 15.19 2.63
CA ARG A 130 4.50 14.09 2.22
C ARG A 130 4.41 12.97 3.26
N GLU A 131 5.55 12.55 3.79
CA GLU A 131 5.59 11.45 4.77
C GLU A 131 4.90 11.81 6.09
N GLU A 132 5.07 13.06 6.55
CA GLU A 132 4.41 13.53 7.77
C GLU A 132 2.89 13.58 7.58
N ILE A 133 2.42 14.14 6.44
CA ILE A 133 1.00 14.21 6.11
C ILE A 133 0.40 12.81 6.02
N VAL A 134 1.04 11.89 5.29
CA VAL A 134 0.57 10.51 5.15
C VAL A 134 0.58 9.77 6.48
N SER A 135 1.63 9.93 7.30
CA SER A 135 1.68 9.34 8.64
C SER A 135 0.50 9.82 9.50
N TYR A 136 0.24 11.13 9.49
CA TYR A 136 -0.88 11.68 10.24
C TYR A 136 -2.23 11.14 9.77
N LEU A 137 -2.45 11.03 8.46
CA LEU A 137 -3.67 10.43 7.90
C LEU A 137 -3.85 8.97 8.32
N CYS A 138 -2.76 8.19 8.35
CA CYS A 138 -2.79 6.80 8.81
C CYS A 138 -3.10 6.68 10.32
N ASP A 139 -2.57 7.59 11.14
CA ASP A 139 -2.82 7.60 12.59
C ASP A 139 -4.30 7.92 12.92
N LEU A 140 -4.99 8.66 12.05
CA LEU A 140 -6.42 8.96 12.18
C LEU A 140 -7.33 7.82 11.69
N ALA A 141 -6.81 6.89 10.92
CA ALA A 141 -7.56 5.72 10.48
C ALA A 141 -7.42 4.62 11.54
N PRO A 142 -8.52 4.11 12.12
CA PRO A 142 -8.45 2.91 12.93
C PRO A 142 -7.94 1.77 12.05
N ASP A 143 -7.24 0.82 12.66
CA ASP A 143 -6.88 -0.41 11.96
C ASP A 143 -8.16 -0.97 11.32
N ALA A 144 -8.17 -1.06 10.00
CA ALA A 144 -9.32 -1.59 9.29
C ALA A 144 -9.60 -3.00 9.83
N PRO A 145 -10.87 -3.35 10.11
CA PRO A 145 -11.18 -4.74 10.39
C PRO A 145 -10.67 -5.58 9.21
N PRO A 146 -10.15 -6.80 9.47
CA PRO A 146 -9.63 -7.64 8.43
C PRO A 146 -10.67 -7.74 7.30
N PRO A 147 -10.25 -7.63 6.03
CA PRO A 147 -11.17 -7.82 4.93
C PRO A 147 -11.82 -9.19 5.12
N THR A 148 -13.14 -9.22 5.20
CA THR A 148 -13.88 -10.47 5.12
C THR A 148 -13.57 -11.08 3.77
N LEU A 149 -12.76 -12.12 3.78
CA LEU A 149 -12.43 -12.87 2.58
C LEU A 149 -13.72 -13.31 1.90
N PRO A 150 -13.86 -13.15 0.59
CA PRO A 150 -14.96 -13.74 -0.14
C PRO A 150 -15.07 -15.23 0.23
N PRO A 151 -16.28 -15.82 0.33
CA PRO A 151 -16.46 -17.19 0.81
C PRO A 151 -15.62 -18.26 0.09
N HIS A 152 -15.23 -17.99 -1.16
CA HIS A 152 -14.36 -18.88 -1.94
C HIS A 152 -12.85 -18.75 -1.57
N MET A 153 -12.44 -17.70 -0.86
CA MET A 153 -11.08 -17.53 -0.34
C MET A 153 -10.94 -17.96 1.13
N ALA A 154 -12.07 -18.11 1.86
CA ALA A 154 -12.06 -18.56 3.26
C ALA A 154 -11.60 -20.03 3.42
N GLN A 155 -11.43 -20.78 2.33
CA GLN A 155 -10.96 -22.16 2.31
C GLN A 155 -9.44 -22.31 2.07
N VAL A 156 -8.72 -21.22 1.83
CA VAL A 156 -7.25 -21.24 1.83
C VAL A 156 -6.78 -21.01 3.26
N THR A 157 -7.05 -21.96 4.13
CA THR A 157 -6.28 -22.12 5.36
C THR A 157 -4.88 -22.55 4.94
N VAL A 158 -3.94 -21.61 4.98
CA VAL A 158 -2.53 -21.97 5.02
C VAL A 158 -2.31 -22.62 6.38
N GLY A 159 -2.63 -23.93 6.45
CA GLY A 159 -2.28 -24.77 7.60
C GLY A 159 -0.77 -24.81 7.78
N PRO A 160 -0.27 -25.22 8.94
CA PRO A 160 1.16 -25.36 9.17
C PRO A 160 1.74 -26.34 8.16
N GLY A 161 2.36 -25.82 7.12
CA GLY A 161 2.97 -26.57 6.02
C GLY A 161 2.51 -26.09 4.66
N LEU A 162 3.27 -25.19 4.05
CA LEU A 162 3.36 -25.04 2.60
C LEU A 162 3.70 -26.41 1.93
N LEU A 163 3.99 -27.43 2.75
CA LEU A 163 4.28 -28.83 2.38
C LEU A 163 3.03 -29.65 2.04
N GLY A 164 1.79 -29.13 2.26
CA GLY A 164 0.54 -29.86 2.02
C GLY A 164 0.00 -29.81 0.58
N LEU A 165 0.69 -29.21 -0.39
CA LEU A 165 0.23 -29.13 -1.78
C LEU A 165 0.36 -30.44 -2.59
N SER A 166 0.79 -31.54 -1.98
CA SER A 166 1.05 -32.79 -2.71
C SER A 166 -0.07 -33.83 -2.66
N THR A 167 -1.27 -33.55 -2.08
CA THR A 167 -2.34 -34.56 -1.95
C THR A 167 -3.69 -34.16 -2.52
N LEU A 168 -3.75 -33.34 -3.57
CA LEU A 168 -4.96 -33.16 -4.36
C LEU A 168 -4.88 -34.02 -5.62
N GLY A 169 -5.73 -35.05 -5.68
CA GLY A 169 -5.90 -35.94 -6.81
C GLY A 169 -6.36 -35.25 -8.11
N PRO A 170 -6.48 -35.93 -9.24
CA PRO A 170 -6.50 -35.38 -10.59
C PRO A 170 -7.80 -34.67 -10.96
N LYS A 171 -7.95 -33.42 -10.54
CA LYS A 171 -8.69 -32.34 -11.22
C LYS A 171 -8.11 -31.02 -10.70
N ARG A 172 -6.99 -30.58 -11.27
CA ARG A 172 -6.39 -29.28 -10.96
C ARG A 172 -7.29 -28.18 -11.52
N ASN A 173 -8.04 -27.50 -10.65
CA ASN A 173 -8.24 -26.09 -10.89
C ASN A 173 -6.85 -25.46 -10.72
N SER A 174 -6.20 -25.07 -11.80
CA SER A 174 -4.93 -24.35 -11.77
C SER A 174 -5.14 -23.11 -10.92
N MET A 175 -4.36 -22.98 -9.83
CA MET A 175 -4.40 -21.80 -8.99
C MET A 175 -3.82 -20.63 -9.79
N VAL A 176 -4.58 -19.56 -9.96
CA VAL A 176 -4.14 -18.35 -10.66
C VAL A 176 -3.79 -17.30 -9.62
N LEU A 177 -2.53 -16.87 -9.57
CA LEU A 177 -2.00 -16.00 -8.51
C LEU A 177 -0.79 -15.22 -9.02
N ASP A 178 -0.64 -13.96 -8.63
CA ASP A 178 0.55 -13.14 -8.88
C ASP A 178 1.35 -13.02 -7.58
N VAL A 179 2.58 -13.56 -7.57
CA VAL A 179 3.42 -13.68 -6.38
C VAL A 179 4.66 -12.82 -6.49
N ALA A 180 4.89 -11.96 -5.51
CA ALA A 180 6.14 -11.24 -5.32
C ALA A 180 6.96 -11.90 -4.21
N PHE A 181 8.11 -12.45 -4.54
CA PHE A 181 9.12 -12.88 -3.57
C PHE A 181 10.01 -11.70 -3.23
N VAL A 182 10.17 -11.41 -1.93
CA VAL A 182 10.96 -10.30 -1.41
C VAL A 182 12.01 -10.85 -0.46
N LEU A 183 13.28 -10.82 -0.87
CA LEU A 183 14.40 -11.38 -0.14
C LEU A 183 15.24 -10.28 0.52
N GLU A 184 15.51 -10.42 1.82
CA GLU A 184 16.51 -9.59 2.49
C GLU A 184 17.91 -9.91 1.95
N GLY A 185 18.63 -8.89 1.47
CA GLY A 185 20.01 -8.99 0.98
C GLY A 185 20.97 -8.05 1.72
N SER A 186 20.66 -7.72 3.00
CA SER A 186 21.49 -6.81 3.81
C SER A 186 22.75 -7.49 4.39
N ASP A 187 23.75 -6.69 4.80
CA ASP A 187 24.94 -7.20 5.49
C ASP A 187 24.61 -8.01 6.76
N LYS A 188 23.46 -7.70 7.37
CA LYS A 188 23.02 -8.41 8.59
C LYS A 188 22.58 -9.85 8.34
N ILE A 189 22.05 -10.16 7.14
CA ILE A 189 21.72 -11.54 6.77
C ILE A 189 22.98 -12.31 6.37
N GLY A 190 23.89 -11.65 5.68
CA GLY A 190 25.11 -12.21 5.12
C GLY A 190 24.89 -13.05 3.86
N GLU A 191 25.91 -13.17 3.02
CA GLU A 191 25.82 -13.82 1.71
C GLU A 191 25.43 -15.31 1.81
N ALA A 192 25.97 -16.05 2.80
CA ALA A 192 25.66 -17.46 2.97
C ALA A 192 24.15 -17.68 3.24
N ASN A 193 23.55 -16.89 4.14
CA ASN A 193 22.14 -17.00 4.46
C ASN A 193 21.25 -16.48 3.33
N PHE A 194 21.72 -15.46 2.59
CA PHE A 194 21.05 -15.01 1.38
C PHE A 194 20.96 -16.13 0.33
N ASN A 195 22.04 -16.87 0.11
CA ASN A 195 22.04 -18.01 -0.81
C ASN A 195 21.06 -19.10 -0.37
N ARG A 196 20.96 -19.39 0.94
CA ARG A 196 19.96 -20.32 1.48
C ARG A 196 18.52 -19.81 1.28
N SER A 197 18.28 -18.51 1.41
CA SER A 197 16.98 -17.92 1.08
C SER A 197 16.63 -18.10 -0.40
N LYS A 198 17.61 -18.02 -1.31
CA LYS A 198 17.41 -18.29 -2.73
C LYS A 198 17.08 -19.77 -2.99
N GLU A 199 17.83 -20.69 -2.37
CA GLU A 199 17.58 -22.13 -2.47
C GLU A 199 16.16 -22.48 -2.02
N PHE A 200 15.72 -21.95 -0.88
CA PHE A 200 14.35 -22.08 -0.41
C PHE A 200 13.34 -21.55 -1.42
N MET A 201 13.56 -20.34 -1.97
CA MET A 201 12.67 -19.77 -2.98
C MET A 201 12.63 -20.64 -4.25
N GLU A 202 13.76 -21.18 -4.70
CA GLU A 202 13.82 -22.11 -5.83
C GLU A 202 12.94 -23.34 -5.57
N GLU A 203 13.03 -23.96 -4.40
CA GLU A 203 12.20 -25.11 -4.05
C GLU A 203 10.71 -24.78 -4.02
N VAL A 204 10.34 -23.62 -3.49
CA VAL A 204 8.94 -23.17 -3.51
C VAL A 204 8.46 -22.99 -4.96
N ILE A 205 9.23 -22.31 -5.81
CA ILE A 205 8.88 -22.07 -7.22
C ILE A 205 8.79 -23.40 -7.99
N GLN A 206 9.67 -24.36 -7.72
CA GLN A 206 9.61 -25.69 -8.36
C GLN A 206 8.29 -26.41 -8.08
N ARG A 207 7.72 -26.26 -6.88
CA ARG A 207 6.45 -26.88 -6.47
C ARG A 207 5.21 -26.11 -6.93
N MET A 208 5.36 -24.83 -7.30
CA MET A 208 4.27 -24.01 -7.82
C MET A 208 3.97 -24.36 -9.29
N ASP A 209 2.71 -24.18 -9.70
CA ASP A 209 2.31 -24.28 -11.10
C ASP A 209 2.52 -22.94 -11.79
N VAL A 210 3.80 -22.62 -12.10
CA VAL A 210 4.19 -21.37 -12.74
C VAL A 210 4.00 -21.46 -14.25
N GLY A 211 3.31 -20.49 -14.84
CA GLY A 211 3.04 -20.44 -16.29
C GLY A 211 2.12 -19.29 -16.64
N GLN A 212 1.98 -19.04 -17.91
CA GLN A 212 1.27 -17.88 -18.46
C GLN A 212 -0.19 -17.79 -18.00
N ASP A 213 -0.88 -18.92 -17.84
CA ASP A 213 -2.29 -18.98 -17.42
C ASP A 213 -2.48 -19.39 -15.95
N SER A 214 -1.40 -19.52 -15.19
CA SER A 214 -1.41 -20.00 -13.82
C SER A 214 -0.75 -19.01 -12.85
N ILE A 215 0.35 -19.36 -12.20
CA ILE A 215 1.04 -18.47 -11.25
C ILE A 215 2.09 -17.65 -11.98
N HIS A 216 2.05 -16.33 -11.83
CA HIS A 216 3.13 -15.43 -12.21
C HIS A 216 4.02 -15.11 -11.01
N VAL A 217 5.29 -14.86 -11.27
CA VAL A 217 6.29 -14.61 -10.25
C VAL A 217 7.08 -13.35 -10.57
N THR A 218 7.28 -12.49 -9.58
CA THR A 218 8.30 -11.44 -9.57
C THR A 218 9.23 -11.65 -8.39
N VAL A 219 10.50 -11.30 -8.55
CA VAL A 219 11.52 -11.48 -7.51
C VAL A 219 12.20 -10.15 -7.22
N LEU A 220 12.25 -9.81 -5.95
CA LEU A 220 12.83 -8.58 -5.44
C LEU A 220 13.91 -8.91 -4.41
N GLN A 221 15.01 -8.17 -4.41
CA GLN A 221 16.00 -8.15 -3.36
C GLN A 221 16.01 -6.80 -2.68
N TYR A 222 16.21 -6.73 -1.34
CA TYR A 222 16.28 -5.46 -0.65
C TYR A 222 17.35 -5.41 0.45
N SER A 223 17.90 -4.23 0.63
CA SER A 223 18.69 -3.83 1.80
C SER A 223 18.41 -2.36 2.11
N TYR A 224 19.24 -1.45 1.67
CA TYR A 224 18.98 0.00 1.68
C TYR A 224 17.96 0.41 0.59
N MET A 225 18.05 -0.22 -0.59
CA MET A 225 17.14 -0.04 -1.73
C MET A 225 16.53 -1.38 -2.12
N VAL A 226 15.48 -1.32 -2.93
CA VAL A 226 14.86 -2.49 -3.56
C VAL A 226 15.35 -2.62 -4.99
N THR A 227 15.76 -3.82 -5.37
CA THR A 227 16.12 -4.18 -6.75
C THR A 227 15.14 -5.22 -7.26
N VAL A 228 14.61 -4.99 -8.45
CA VAL A 228 13.80 -5.97 -9.16
C VAL A 228 14.73 -6.93 -9.88
N GLU A 229 14.78 -8.16 -9.43
CA GLU A 229 15.62 -9.22 -10.00
C GLU A 229 14.94 -9.95 -11.17
N TYR A 230 13.60 -10.10 -11.07
CA TYR A 230 12.76 -10.67 -12.12
C TYR A 230 11.39 -9.97 -12.12
N PRO A 231 11.07 -9.13 -13.10
CA PRO A 231 9.77 -8.44 -13.17
C PRO A 231 8.67 -9.35 -13.77
N PHE A 232 7.39 -9.05 -13.47
CA PHE A 232 6.26 -9.77 -14.09
C PHE A 232 6.18 -9.60 -15.62
N SER A 233 6.77 -8.55 -16.17
CA SER A 233 6.79 -8.28 -17.60
C SER A 233 7.72 -9.22 -18.41
N GLU A 234 8.59 -9.97 -17.75
CA GLU A 234 9.39 -11.02 -18.39
C GLU A 234 8.60 -12.31 -18.56
N ALA A 235 9.14 -13.24 -19.39
CA ALA A 235 8.50 -14.51 -19.69
C ALA A 235 8.19 -15.31 -18.42
N GLN A 236 6.91 -15.60 -18.17
CA GLN A 236 6.48 -16.35 -17.00
C GLN A 236 6.62 -17.87 -17.23
N SER A 237 7.85 -18.30 -17.49
CA SER A 237 8.20 -19.72 -17.55
C SER A 237 8.99 -20.13 -16.30
N LYS A 238 8.66 -21.28 -15.75
CA LYS A 238 9.33 -21.81 -14.56
C LYS A 238 10.84 -21.93 -14.75
N GLY A 239 11.27 -22.36 -15.96
CA GLY A 239 12.70 -22.54 -16.29
C GLY A 239 13.47 -21.21 -16.23
N ASP A 240 12.94 -20.16 -16.88
CA ASP A 240 13.59 -18.85 -16.94
C ASP A 240 13.66 -18.20 -15.55
N ILE A 241 12.58 -18.31 -14.77
CA ILE A 241 12.55 -17.78 -13.41
C ILE A 241 13.58 -18.47 -12.53
N LEU A 242 13.64 -19.82 -12.54
CA LEU A 242 14.61 -20.57 -11.74
C LEU A 242 16.05 -20.30 -12.16
N GLN A 243 16.30 -20.14 -13.46
CA GLN A 243 17.61 -19.74 -13.94
C GLN A 243 17.99 -18.37 -13.40
N ARG A 244 17.12 -17.39 -13.51
CA ARG A 244 17.36 -16.03 -13.00
C ARG A 244 17.60 -16.02 -11.50
N VAL A 245 16.80 -16.77 -10.72
CA VAL A 245 16.96 -16.85 -9.25
C VAL A 245 18.37 -17.32 -8.88
N ARG A 246 18.92 -18.31 -9.58
CA ARG A 246 20.30 -18.78 -9.36
C ARG A 246 21.35 -17.73 -9.64
N GLU A 247 21.11 -16.87 -10.63
CA GLU A 247 22.01 -15.81 -11.08
C GLU A 247 21.96 -14.56 -10.18
N ILE A 248 20.95 -14.42 -9.29
CA ILE A 248 20.83 -13.27 -8.38
C ILE A 248 22.08 -13.19 -7.49
N ARG A 249 22.71 -12.02 -7.53
CA ARG A 249 23.91 -11.72 -6.74
C ARG A 249 23.49 -11.04 -5.43
N TYR A 250 24.18 -11.40 -4.36
CA TYR A 250 24.03 -10.74 -3.08
C TYR A 250 24.47 -9.27 -3.16
N GLN A 251 23.60 -8.34 -2.71
CA GLN A 251 23.86 -6.90 -2.79
C GLN A 251 24.66 -6.36 -1.59
N GLY A 252 24.44 -6.94 -0.41
CA GLY A 252 24.92 -6.34 0.84
C GLY A 252 24.16 -5.07 1.22
N GLY A 253 24.77 -4.28 2.08
CA GLY A 253 24.25 -3.01 2.56
C GLY A 253 23.90 -3.01 4.04
N ASN A 254 24.15 -1.89 4.72
CA ASN A 254 24.11 -1.77 6.17
C ASN A 254 22.72 -1.51 6.77
N ARG A 255 21.66 -1.48 5.94
CA ARG A 255 20.28 -1.25 6.36
C ARG A 255 19.36 -2.37 5.92
N THR A 256 18.28 -2.53 6.66
CA THR A 256 17.18 -3.47 6.37
C THR A 256 15.90 -2.65 6.24
N ASN A 257 15.71 -2.00 5.09
CA ASN A 257 14.54 -1.15 4.85
C ASN A 257 13.33 -2.01 4.47
N THR A 258 12.85 -2.80 5.41
CA THR A 258 11.74 -3.74 5.25
C THR A 258 10.43 -3.02 4.91
N GLY A 259 10.21 -1.83 5.47
CA GLY A 259 8.99 -1.04 5.20
C GLY A 259 8.92 -0.59 3.75
N VAL A 260 10.03 -0.11 3.17
CA VAL A 260 10.12 0.24 1.74
C VAL A 260 9.95 -1.02 0.88
N ALA A 261 10.63 -2.11 1.23
CA ALA A 261 10.58 -3.37 0.49
C ALA A 261 9.19 -3.98 0.48
N LEU A 262 8.46 -3.88 1.58
CA LEU A 262 7.08 -4.36 1.68
C LEU A 262 6.14 -3.56 0.77
N LEU A 263 6.30 -2.24 0.70
CA LEU A 263 5.43 -1.38 -0.13
C LEU A 263 5.78 -1.46 -1.62
N TYR A 264 7.02 -1.78 -1.96
CA TYR A 264 7.50 -1.77 -3.34
C TYR A 264 6.65 -2.62 -4.30
N PRO A 265 6.25 -3.87 -3.98
CA PRO A 265 5.38 -4.65 -4.86
C PRO A 265 4.06 -3.95 -5.17
N SER A 266 3.40 -3.37 -4.16
CA SER A 266 2.17 -2.59 -4.35
C SER A 266 2.37 -1.36 -5.22
N ASP A 267 3.51 -0.69 -5.07
CA ASP A 267 3.76 0.59 -5.71
C ASP A 267 4.34 0.47 -7.12
N HIS A 268 5.01 -0.64 -7.40
CA HIS A 268 5.79 -0.79 -8.64
C HIS A 268 5.58 -2.12 -9.37
N SER A 269 5.39 -3.26 -8.68
CA SER A 269 5.31 -4.56 -9.34
C SER A 269 3.88 -4.95 -9.71
N PHE A 270 2.92 -4.78 -8.81
CA PHE A 270 1.50 -5.08 -9.04
C PHE A 270 0.81 -3.96 -9.83
N LEU A 271 1.37 -3.63 -10.97
CA LEU A 271 0.82 -2.69 -11.94
C LEU A 271 0.61 -3.42 -13.28
N VAL A 272 -0.52 -3.17 -13.93
CA VAL A 272 -0.81 -3.75 -15.26
C VAL A 272 0.30 -3.42 -16.27
N SER A 273 0.87 -2.21 -16.18
CA SER A 273 2.01 -1.79 -17.01
C SER A 273 3.30 -2.58 -16.74
N GLN A 274 3.38 -3.33 -15.64
CA GLN A 274 4.50 -4.17 -15.25
C GLN A 274 4.20 -5.67 -15.40
N GLY A 275 3.03 -6.03 -15.95
CA GLY A 275 2.64 -7.41 -16.19
C GLY A 275 1.73 -8.03 -15.12
N ASP A 276 1.25 -7.23 -14.14
CA ASP A 276 0.22 -7.65 -13.18
C ASP A 276 -1.11 -7.92 -13.88
N ARG A 277 -1.85 -8.89 -13.41
CA ARG A 277 -3.15 -9.32 -13.98
C ARG A 277 -4.31 -8.81 -13.12
N GLU A 278 -5.09 -7.87 -13.64
CA GLU A 278 -6.13 -7.09 -12.91
C GLU A 278 -7.11 -7.93 -12.05
N GLN A 279 -7.43 -9.15 -12.48
CA GLN A 279 -8.43 -10.00 -11.83
C GLN A 279 -7.80 -11.14 -11.00
N VAL A 280 -6.47 -11.15 -10.92
CA VAL A 280 -5.72 -12.18 -10.22
C VAL A 280 -5.35 -11.70 -8.82
N PRO A 281 -5.49 -12.52 -7.77
CA PRO A 281 -5.04 -12.17 -6.43
C PRO A 281 -3.53 -11.94 -6.38
N ASN A 282 -3.10 -11.00 -5.53
CA ASN A 282 -1.70 -10.63 -5.33
C ASN A 282 -1.19 -11.11 -3.97
N LEU A 283 -0.02 -11.74 -3.97
CA LEU A 283 0.65 -12.25 -2.78
C LEU A 283 2.08 -11.73 -2.68
N VAL A 284 2.50 -11.29 -1.50
CA VAL A 284 3.89 -11.00 -1.16
C VAL A 284 4.40 -12.08 -0.21
N SER A 285 5.44 -12.82 -0.61
CA SER A 285 6.21 -13.69 0.27
C SER A 285 7.52 -12.99 0.64
N MET A 286 7.72 -12.67 1.90
CA MET A 286 8.87 -11.90 2.39
C MET A 286 9.71 -12.72 3.35
N VAL A 287 10.99 -12.94 3.02
CA VAL A 287 11.96 -13.60 3.88
C VAL A 287 12.86 -12.56 4.53
N THR A 288 12.89 -12.51 5.86
CA THR A 288 13.72 -11.58 6.62
C THR A 288 14.25 -12.22 7.90
N ARG A 289 15.42 -11.75 8.36
CA ARG A 289 16.06 -12.17 9.61
C ARG A 289 16.06 -11.07 10.67
N ASN A 290 16.03 -9.82 10.26
CA ASN A 290 16.37 -8.70 11.12
C ASN A 290 15.19 -7.73 11.28
N PRO A 291 15.13 -7.01 12.42
CA PRO A 291 14.20 -5.90 12.56
C PRO A 291 14.38 -4.85 11.45
N ALA A 292 13.29 -4.26 11.04
CA ALA A 292 13.31 -3.18 10.07
C ALA A 292 14.14 -1.99 10.54
N SER A 293 14.87 -1.36 9.61
CA SER A 293 15.60 -0.11 9.85
C SER A 293 14.72 1.12 9.59
N ASP A 294 13.53 0.91 9.03
CA ASP A 294 12.56 1.93 8.63
C ASP A 294 11.16 1.63 9.18
N LYS A 295 10.24 2.55 8.99
CA LYS A 295 8.86 2.38 9.48
C LYS A 295 8.07 1.42 8.57
N ILE A 296 7.58 0.33 9.15
CA ILE A 296 6.70 -0.61 8.47
C ILE A 296 5.29 -0.03 8.39
N LYS A 297 4.74 -0.04 7.17
CA LYS A 297 3.34 0.27 6.89
C LYS A 297 2.66 -0.99 6.33
N ARG A 298 1.37 -1.16 6.61
CA ARG A 298 0.59 -2.25 6.01
C ARG A 298 0.41 -2.05 4.51
N LEU A 299 0.41 -3.15 3.79
CA LEU A 299 -0.03 -3.18 2.41
C LEU A 299 -1.55 -2.93 2.29
N PRO A 300 -2.01 -2.46 1.13
CA PRO A 300 -3.44 -2.44 0.81
C PRO A 300 -4.10 -3.81 1.04
N GLY A 301 -5.36 -3.81 1.50
CA GLY A 301 -6.04 -5.02 1.97
C GLY A 301 -6.38 -6.06 0.89
N ASP A 302 -6.12 -5.78 -0.37
CA ASP A 302 -6.24 -6.70 -1.51
C ASP A 302 -4.95 -7.49 -1.79
N ILE A 303 -3.83 -7.15 -1.14
CA ILE A 303 -2.56 -7.85 -1.25
C ILE A 303 -2.34 -8.67 0.04
N GLN A 304 -2.20 -9.97 -0.12
CA GLN A 304 -1.86 -10.85 0.99
C GLN A 304 -0.35 -10.84 1.24
N VAL A 305 0.05 -10.96 2.50
CA VAL A 305 1.46 -11.08 2.87
C VAL A 305 1.68 -12.35 3.67
N VAL A 306 2.70 -13.12 3.29
CA VAL A 306 3.22 -14.24 4.05
C VAL A 306 4.65 -13.89 4.48
N PRO A 307 4.82 -13.33 5.69
CA PRO A 307 6.14 -13.02 6.21
C PRO A 307 6.80 -14.28 6.80
N ILE A 308 8.06 -14.47 6.46
CA ILE A 308 8.90 -15.59 6.91
C ILE A 308 10.06 -14.99 7.70
N GLY A 309 10.04 -15.20 9.01
CA GLY A 309 11.11 -14.77 9.91
C GLY A 309 12.09 -15.90 10.18
N VAL A 310 13.38 -15.67 9.94
CA VAL A 310 14.41 -16.71 10.12
C VAL A 310 15.39 -16.33 11.21
N GLY A 311 15.49 -17.18 12.21
CA GLY A 311 16.43 -17.03 13.32
C GLY A 311 15.93 -16.14 14.47
N PRO A 312 16.73 -16.07 15.56
CA PRO A 312 16.30 -15.44 16.80
C PRO A 312 16.19 -13.91 16.73
N ASN A 313 16.74 -13.28 15.68
CA ASN A 313 16.71 -11.83 15.51
C ASN A 313 15.44 -11.36 14.76
N ALA A 314 14.63 -12.26 14.21
CA ALA A 314 13.40 -11.92 13.54
C ALA A 314 12.43 -11.27 14.53
N ASN A 315 11.93 -10.07 14.19
CA ASN A 315 10.98 -9.35 15.04
C ASN A 315 9.57 -9.89 14.83
N VAL A 316 9.13 -10.79 15.70
CA VAL A 316 7.83 -11.46 15.60
C VAL A 316 6.68 -10.45 15.54
N GLN A 317 6.72 -9.39 16.36
CA GLN A 317 5.65 -8.37 16.38
C GLN A 317 5.56 -7.61 15.05
N GLU A 318 6.69 -7.28 14.43
CA GLU A 318 6.71 -6.68 13.09
C GLU A 318 6.13 -7.64 12.05
N LEU A 319 6.52 -8.92 12.10
CA LEU A 319 6.04 -9.94 11.16
C LEU A 319 4.55 -10.22 11.31
N GLU A 320 4.03 -10.31 12.54
CA GLU A 320 2.60 -10.43 12.81
C GLU A 320 1.83 -9.22 12.25
N ARG A 321 2.36 -8.02 12.43
CA ARG A 321 1.75 -6.79 11.89
C ARG A 321 1.75 -6.76 10.37
N ILE A 322 2.82 -7.23 9.72
CA ILE A 322 2.93 -7.31 8.26
C ILE A 322 1.96 -8.34 7.70
N GLY A 323 1.93 -9.53 8.30
CA GLY A 323 1.20 -10.68 7.77
C GLY A 323 -0.30 -10.67 8.04
N TRP A 324 -0.78 -9.83 8.96
CA TRP A 324 -2.19 -9.87 9.36
C TRP A 324 -3.16 -9.89 8.17
N PRO A 325 -4.17 -10.79 8.13
CA PRO A 325 -4.59 -11.70 9.21
C PRO A 325 -3.78 -13.01 9.28
N ASN A 326 -2.81 -13.23 8.41
CA ASN A 326 -2.00 -14.45 8.39
C ASN A 326 -0.93 -14.39 9.48
N ALA A 327 -0.74 -15.49 10.21
CA ALA A 327 0.37 -15.62 11.14
C ALA A 327 1.71 -15.70 10.35
N PRO A 328 2.80 -15.11 10.88
CA PRO A 328 4.12 -15.27 10.28
C PRO A 328 4.61 -16.71 10.37
N ILE A 329 5.38 -17.14 9.40
CA ILE A 329 6.14 -18.39 9.46
C ILE A 329 7.46 -18.09 10.17
N LEU A 330 7.70 -18.75 11.30
CA LEU A 330 8.92 -18.59 12.07
C LEU A 330 9.79 -19.83 11.93
N ILE A 331 11.03 -19.63 11.49
CA ILE A 331 12.00 -20.69 11.24
C ILE A 331 13.20 -20.47 12.16
N GLN A 332 13.68 -21.53 12.78
CA GLN A 332 14.71 -21.45 13.82
C GLN A 332 16.03 -20.87 13.28
N ASP A 333 16.45 -21.31 12.10
CA ASP A 333 17.66 -20.85 11.43
C ASP A 333 17.58 -21.12 9.91
N PHE A 334 18.57 -20.63 9.16
CA PHE A 334 18.65 -20.85 7.72
C PHE A 334 19.02 -22.28 7.33
N GLU A 335 19.50 -23.10 8.26
CA GLU A 335 19.82 -24.51 8.00
C GLU A 335 18.56 -25.37 7.98
N THR A 336 17.52 -24.89 8.66
CA THR A 336 16.20 -25.53 8.71
C THR A 336 15.19 -24.96 7.73
N LEU A 337 15.59 -23.99 6.89
CA LEU A 337 14.80 -23.62 5.72
C LEU A 337 14.66 -24.85 4.82
N PRO A 338 13.43 -25.28 4.52
CA PRO A 338 13.19 -26.46 3.71
C PRO A 338 13.66 -26.29 2.28
#